data_98f38c0c4d2a3e08ccf1aa5b8d7d1049
#
_entry.id   98f38c0c4d2a3e08ccf1aa5b8d7d1049
#
_cell.length_a   1.000
_cell.length_b   1.000
_cell.length_c   1.000
_cell.angle_alpha   90.00
_cell.angle_beta   90.00
_cell.angle_gamma   90.00
#
_symmetry.space_group_name_H-M   'P 1'
#
loop_
_entity.id
_entity.type
_entity.pdbx_description
1 polymer ?
#
loop_
_entity_poly.entity_id
_entity_poly.type
_entity_poly.pdbx_seq_one_letter_code
_entity_poly.pdbx_strand_id
1 'polypeptide(L)'
;MLCSAAGEKSVFLWSMRSYTLIRKLEGHQGSVVSCDFSPDSALLVTASYDTNVIMWDPYTGERLRSLHHTQLDPPMDDSDVHISSLRSVCFSPEGLYLATVADDRLLRIWALELKTPIAFAPMTNGLCCTFFPHGGVIATGTRDGHVQFWTAPRVLSSLKHLCRKALRSFLTTYQVLALPIPKKMKEFLTYRTF
;
A
#
# COMPACT_ATOMS: atom_id res chain seq x y z
N MET A 1 -0.12 -14.90 -7.04
CA MET A 1 -0.79 -15.00 -5.72
C MET A 1 -2.05 -14.15 -5.75
N LEU A 2 -3.05 -14.49 -4.95
CA LEU A 2 -4.23 -13.68 -4.67
C LEU A 2 -4.18 -13.27 -3.20
N CYS A 3 -4.63 -12.06 -2.91
CA CYS A 3 -4.81 -11.58 -1.54
C CYS A 3 -6.30 -11.37 -1.29
N SER A 4 -6.79 -11.79 -0.14
CA SER A 4 -8.12 -11.45 0.34
C SER A 4 -8.04 -10.76 1.69
N ALA A 5 -8.68 -9.60 1.78
CA ALA A 5 -8.92 -8.89 3.02
C ALA A 5 -10.27 -9.33 3.60
N ALA A 6 -10.34 -9.52 4.90
CA ALA A 6 -11.56 -9.95 5.58
C ALA A 6 -11.93 -8.97 6.69
N GLY A 7 -13.20 -8.95 7.08
CA GLY A 7 -13.69 -8.21 8.25
C GLY A 7 -13.00 -8.61 9.56
N GLU A 8 -12.27 -9.71 9.55
CA GLU A 8 -11.30 -10.08 10.58
C GLU A 8 -10.03 -9.24 10.44
N LYS A 9 -9.20 -9.21 11.47
CA LYS A 9 -7.93 -8.46 11.52
C LYS A 9 -6.81 -9.08 10.68
N SER A 10 -7.14 -10.05 9.85
CA SER A 10 -6.21 -10.91 9.12
C SER A 10 -6.35 -10.76 7.62
N VAL A 11 -5.26 -11.02 6.94
CA VAL A 11 -5.16 -11.05 5.48
C VAL A 11 -4.73 -12.45 5.05
N PHE A 12 -5.31 -12.97 3.99
CA PHE A 12 -5.02 -14.31 3.51
C PHE A 12 -4.40 -14.26 2.12
N LEU A 13 -3.30 -14.97 1.95
CA LEU A 13 -2.62 -15.14 0.66
C LEU A 13 -2.91 -16.54 0.11
N TRP A 14 -3.31 -16.58 -1.14
CA TRP A 14 -3.73 -17.80 -1.82
C TRP A 14 -2.87 -18.06 -3.05
N SER A 15 -2.59 -19.34 -3.29
CA SER A 15 -1.99 -19.81 -4.53
C SER A 15 -3.02 -19.86 -5.64
N MET A 16 -2.83 -19.11 -6.72
CA MET A 16 -3.66 -19.19 -7.92
C MET A 16 -3.35 -20.44 -8.77
N ARG A 17 -2.30 -21.18 -8.43
CA ARG A 17 -1.92 -22.40 -9.13
C ARG A 17 -2.57 -23.64 -8.53
N SER A 18 -2.61 -23.73 -7.20
CA SER A 18 -3.16 -24.87 -6.44
C SER A 18 -4.48 -24.56 -5.74
N TYR A 19 -4.93 -23.30 -5.76
CA TYR A 19 -6.13 -22.80 -5.07
C TYR A 19 -6.11 -23.07 -3.56
N THR A 20 -4.91 -23.11 -2.97
CA THR A 20 -4.71 -23.36 -1.54
C THR A 20 -4.26 -22.11 -0.81
N LEU A 21 -4.54 -22.04 0.47
CA LEU A 21 -4.01 -21.01 1.36
C LEU A 21 -2.49 -21.15 1.48
N ILE A 22 -1.76 -20.09 1.12
CA ILE A 22 -0.29 -20.03 1.31
C ILE A 22 0.03 -19.55 2.71
N ARG A 23 -0.65 -18.47 3.15
CA ARG A 23 -0.30 -17.79 4.41
C ARG A 23 -1.44 -16.93 4.92
N LYS A 24 -1.53 -16.83 6.23
CA LYS A 24 -2.30 -15.83 6.97
C LYS A 24 -1.32 -14.76 7.47
N LEU A 25 -1.63 -13.48 7.26
CA LEU A 25 -0.87 -12.35 7.78
C LEU A 25 -1.65 -11.71 8.92
N GLU A 26 -1.00 -11.57 10.06
CA GLU A 26 -1.58 -11.02 11.27
C GLU A 26 -0.77 -9.80 11.73
N GLY A 27 -1.43 -8.75 12.19
CA GLY A 27 -0.75 -7.53 12.65
C GLY A 27 -1.64 -6.30 12.71
N HIS A 28 -2.76 -6.29 11.97
CA HIS A 28 -3.79 -5.26 12.11
C HIS A 28 -4.57 -5.43 13.42
N GLN A 29 -5.03 -4.29 13.97
CA GLN A 29 -5.85 -4.25 15.18
C GLN A 29 -7.35 -4.06 14.87
N GLY A 30 -7.69 -3.74 13.64
CA GLY A 30 -9.05 -3.56 13.12
C GLY A 30 -9.29 -4.37 11.84
N SER A 31 -10.53 -4.35 11.34
CA SER A 31 -10.91 -5.01 10.10
C SER A 31 -10.08 -4.52 8.92
N VAL A 32 -9.56 -5.45 8.12
CA VAL A 32 -8.82 -5.13 6.91
C VAL A 32 -9.80 -4.96 5.74
N VAL A 33 -9.75 -3.81 5.09
CA VAL A 33 -10.75 -3.39 4.10
C VAL A 33 -10.25 -3.35 2.67
N SER A 34 -8.94 -3.25 2.49
CA SER A 34 -8.33 -3.15 1.16
C SER A 34 -6.93 -3.73 1.17
N CYS A 35 -6.53 -4.30 0.05
CA CYS A 35 -5.17 -4.78 -0.18
C CYS A 35 -4.79 -4.62 -1.65
N ASP A 36 -3.50 -4.42 -1.91
CA ASP A 36 -2.97 -4.32 -3.26
C ASP A 36 -1.51 -4.80 -3.31
N PHE A 37 -1.13 -5.41 -4.44
CA PHE A 37 0.24 -5.82 -4.70
C PHE A 37 1.01 -4.73 -5.45
N SER A 38 2.29 -4.57 -5.12
CA SER A 38 3.18 -3.75 -5.95
C SER A 38 3.31 -4.34 -7.36
N PRO A 39 3.58 -3.50 -8.37
CA PRO A 39 3.68 -3.94 -9.77
C PRO A 39 4.76 -5.00 -10.02
N ASP A 40 5.79 -5.06 -9.17
CA ASP A 40 6.84 -6.09 -9.20
C ASP A 40 6.51 -7.32 -8.34
N SER A 41 5.30 -7.35 -7.75
CA SER A 41 4.81 -8.40 -6.84
C SER A 41 5.71 -8.65 -5.61
N ALA A 42 6.60 -7.72 -5.30
CA ALA A 42 7.54 -7.83 -4.18
C ALA A 42 6.97 -7.35 -2.85
N LEU A 43 5.94 -6.51 -2.91
CA LEU A 43 5.25 -5.95 -1.76
C LEU A 43 3.75 -6.25 -1.83
N LEU A 44 3.14 -6.39 -0.68
CA LEU A 44 1.71 -6.31 -0.46
C LEU A 44 1.44 -5.17 0.50
N VAL A 45 0.44 -4.35 0.22
CA VAL A 45 -0.08 -3.36 1.17
C VAL A 45 -1.48 -3.72 1.59
N THR A 46 -1.80 -3.43 2.83
CA THR A 46 -3.13 -3.64 3.41
C THR A 46 -3.56 -2.43 4.20
N ALA A 47 -4.82 -2.05 4.08
CA ALA A 47 -5.43 -0.93 4.79
C ALA A 47 -6.52 -1.42 5.75
N SER A 48 -6.60 -0.83 6.93
CA SER A 48 -7.53 -1.26 7.97
C SER A 48 -8.24 -0.10 8.66
N TYR A 49 -9.33 -0.43 9.31
CA TYR A 49 -10.05 0.49 10.22
C TYR A 49 -9.22 0.89 11.44
N ASP A 50 -8.10 0.22 11.71
CA ASP A 50 -7.14 0.62 12.74
C ASP A 50 -6.27 1.83 12.35
N THR A 51 -6.62 2.53 11.27
CA THR A 51 -5.94 3.72 10.73
C THR A 51 -4.56 3.46 10.12
N ASN A 52 -4.16 2.19 10.01
CA ASN A 52 -2.83 1.83 9.52
C ASN A 52 -2.88 1.24 8.11
N VAL A 53 -1.87 1.59 7.33
CA VAL A 53 -1.44 0.83 6.15
C VAL A 53 -0.21 0.01 6.55
N ILE A 54 -0.27 -1.29 6.38
CA ILE A 54 0.89 -2.17 6.62
C ILE A 54 1.42 -2.67 5.29
N MET A 55 2.75 -2.59 5.13
CA MET A 55 3.49 -3.19 4.02
C MET A 55 4.08 -4.51 4.46
N TRP A 56 3.89 -5.53 3.63
CA TRP A 56 4.33 -6.90 3.87
C TRP A 56 5.20 -7.40 2.73
N ASP A 57 6.12 -8.28 3.06
CA ASP A 57 6.73 -9.17 2.08
C ASP A 57 5.80 -10.39 1.88
N PRO A 58 5.16 -10.55 0.70
CA PRO A 58 4.18 -11.61 0.50
C PRO A 58 4.79 -13.02 0.48
N TYR A 59 6.11 -13.13 0.28
CA TYR A 59 6.82 -14.42 0.25
C TYR A 59 7.19 -14.89 1.65
N THR A 60 7.70 -14.00 2.48
CA THR A 60 8.10 -14.34 3.85
C THR A 60 6.99 -14.15 4.87
N GLY A 61 6.02 -13.28 4.58
CA GLY A 61 4.97 -12.83 5.50
C GLY A 61 5.45 -11.79 6.51
N GLU A 62 6.66 -11.27 6.34
CA GLU A 62 7.25 -10.30 7.23
C GLU A 62 6.58 -8.93 7.07
N ARG A 63 6.29 -8.28 8.18
CA ARG A 63 5.85 -6.88 8.22
C ARG A 63 7.07 -5.99 8.02
N LEU A 64 7.12 -5.28 6.90
CA LEU A 64 8.25 -4.42 6.53
C LEU A 64 8.11 -3.01 7.09
N ARG A 65 6.90 -2.44 6.99
CA ARG A 65 6.63 -1.04 7.39
C ARG A 65 5.16 -0.84 7.73
N SER A 66 4.90 0.20 8.52
CA SER A 66 3.55 0.74 8.73
C SER A 66 3.53 2.23 8.49
N LEU A 67 2.47 2.69 7.84
CA LEU A 67 2.12 4.09 7.69
C LEU A 67 0.89 4.37 8.55
N HIS A 68 0.96 5.42 9.35
CA HIS A 68 -0.15 5.82 10.21
C HIS A 68 -0.88 7.01 9.58
N HIS A 69 -2.18 6.91 9.46
CA HIS A 69 -3.03 8.04 9.17
C HIS A 69 -3.27 8.84 10.46
N THR A 70 -2.30 9.64 10.84
CA THR A 70 -2.49 10.63 11.89
C THR A 70 -3.18 11.86 11.31
N GLN A 71 -4.11 12.43 12.06
CA GLN A 71 -4.67 13.72 11.73
C GLN A 71 -3.53 14.75 11.74
N LEU A 72 -3.42 15.55 10.67
CA LEU A 72 -2.33 16.54 10.52
C LEU A 72 -2.51 17.79 11.38
N ASP A 73 -3.73 18.02 11.85
CA ASP A 73 -4.06 19.14 12.72
C ASP A 73 -4.29 18.68 14.16
N PRO A 74 -3.76 19.40 15.16
CA PRO A 74 -4.14 19.18 16.55
C PRO A 74 -5.66 19.36 16.65
N PRO A 75 -6.37 18.49 17.39
CA PRO A 75 -7.81 18.60 17.56
C PRO A 75 -8.12 19.97 18.16
N MET A 76 -8.94 20.75 17.46
CA MET A 76 -9.36 22.08 17.92
C MET A 76 -10.35 21.99 19.07
N ASP A 77 -10.89 20.80 19.36
CA ASP A 77 -11.79 20.56 20.46
C ASP A 77 -11.77 19.08 20.87
N ASP A 78 -11.88 18.78 22.15
CA ASP A 78 -11.76 17.44 22.75
C ASP A 78 -12.92 16.48 22.35
N SER A 79 -13.90 16.96 21.59
CA SER A 79 -15.13 16.24 21.25
C SER A 79 -15.09 15.50 19.91
N ASP A 80 -14.11 15.78 19.00
CA ASP A 80 -14.09 15.25 17.63
C ASP A 80 -12.78 14.52 17.31
N VAL A 81 -12.44 13.48 18.06
CA VAL A 81 -11.44 12.49 17.63
C VAL A 81 -12.07 11.67 16.50
N HIS A 82 -12.10 12.22 15.29
CA HIS A 82 -12.48 11.46 14.10
C HIS A 82 -11.41 10.39 13.82
N ILE A 83 -11.75 9.16 14.16
CA ILE A 83 -10.93 8.00 13.79
C ILE A 83 -10.90 7.95 12.27
N SER A 84 -9.74 8.26 11.68
CA SER A 84 -9.50 8.25 10.23
C SER A 84 -9.43 6.82 9.69
N SER A 85 -10.53 6.07 9.80
CA SER A 85 -10.61 4.70 9.30
C SER A 85 -10.32 4.67 7.80
N LEU A 86 -9.34 3.85 7.41
CA LEU A 86 -9.00 3.66 6.01
C LEU A 86 -10.12 2.91 5.28
N ARG A 87 -10.34 3.28 4.02
CA ARG A 87 -11.31 2.64 3.13
C ARG A 87 -10.65 1.93 1.95
N SER A 88 -9.57 2.49 1.41
CA SER A 88 -8.90 1.92 0.25
C SER A 88 -7.43 2.27 0.22
N VAL A 89 -6.64 1.39 -0.38
CA VAL A 89 -5.22 1.60 -0.70
C VAL A 89 -4.94 1.01 -2.07
N CYS A 90 -4.12 1.69 -2.88
CA CYS A 90 -3.64 1.16 -4.14
C CYS A 90 -2.21 1.64 -4.45
N PHE A 91 -1.46 0.81 -5.20
CA PHE A 91 -0.15 1.16 -5.73
C PHE A 91 -0.24 1.97 -7.02
N SER A 92 0.72 2.87 -7.20
CA SER A 92 0.96 3.45 -8.53
C SER A 92 1.58 2.40 -9.46
N PRO A 93 1.34 2.50 -10.80
CA PRO A 93 1.89 1.55 -11.78
C PRO A 93 3.43 1.51 -11.82
N GLU A 94 4.06 2.61 -11.42
CA GLU A 94 5.52 2.68 -11.29
C GLU A 94 6.02 1.94 -10.05
N GLY A 95 5.16 1.77 -9.03
CA GLY A 95 5.52 1.17 -7.74
C GLY A 95 6.29 2.13 -6.84
N LEU A 96 6.15 3.45 -7.03
CA LEU A 96 6.80 4.48 -6.22
C LEU A 96 5.87 5.09 -5.18
N TYR A 97 4.57 5.06 -5.44
CA TYR A 97 3.57 5.71 -4.61
C TYR A 97 2.45 4.76 -4.19
N LEU A 98 1.82 5.12 -3.09
CA LEU A 98 0.52 4.60 -2.67
C LEU A 98 -0.49 5.75 -2.67
N ALA A 99 -1.72 5.45 -3.03
CA ALA A 99 -2.86 6.31 -2.75
C ALA A 99 -3.72 5.65 -1.67
N THR A 100 -4.22 6.44 -0.74
CA THR A 100 -5.11 5.99 0.33
C THR A 100 -6.29 6.93 0.48
N VAL A 101 -7.45 6.34 0.75
CA VAL A 101 -8.69 7.05 1.07
C VAL A 101 -9.13 6.65 2.47
N ALA A 102 -9.52 7.64 3.27
CA ALA A 102 -10.00 7.45 4.64
C ALA A 102 -11.28 8.24 4.91
N ASP A 103 -11.93 7.99 6.05
CA ASP A 103 -13.14 8.67 6.47
C ASP A 103 -12.93 10.16 6.85
N ASP A 104 -11.67 10.59 6.97
CA ASP A 104 -11.28 11.99 7.21
C ASP A 104 -11.42 12.92 5.99
N ARG A 105 -12.08 12.44 4.94
CA ARG A 105 -12.35 13.18 3.71
C ARG A 105 -11.11 13.61 2.94
N LEU A 106 -10.02 12.86 3.05
CA LEU A 106 -8.80 13.13 2.31
C LEU A 106 -8.38 11.92 1.47
N LEU A 107 -8.01 12.20 0.22
CA LEU A 107 -7.15 11.35 -0.58
C LEU A 107 -5.70 11.73 -0.26
N ARG A 108 -4.89 10.75 0.15
CA ARG A 108 -3.46 10.95 0.42
C ARG A 108 -2.61 10.19 -0.56
N ILE A 109 -1.50 10.79 -0.95
CA ILE A 109 -0.48 10.15 -1.77
C ILE A 109 0.79 10.04 -0.94
N TRP A 110 1.34 8.84 -0.86
CA TRP A 110 2.52 8.48 -0.08
C TRP A 110 3.63 8.06 -1.02
N ALA A 111 4.85 8.59 -0.85
CA ALA A 111 6.02 7.98 -1.44
C ALA A 111 6.48 6.81 -0.57
N LEU A 112 6.83 5.68 -1.17
CA LEU A 112 7.23 4.48 -0.42
C LEU A 112 8.45 4.71 0.49
N GLU A 113 9.32 5.65 0.12
CA GLU A 113 10.54 5.98 0.88
C GLU A 113 10.24 6.86 2.11
N LEU A 114 9.11 7.54 2.14
CA LEU A 114 8.75 8.49 3.18
C LEU A 114 7.73 7.90 4.17
N LYS A 115 7.70 8.44 5.38
CA LYS A 115 6.71 8.07 6.41
C LYS A 115 5.52 9.02 6.45
N THR A 116 5.62 10.14 5.75
CA THR A 116 4.58 11.17 5.66
C THR A 116 4.04 11.24 4.25
N PRO A 117 2.75 11.56 4.08
CA PRO A 117 2.20 11.76 2.76
C PRO A 117 2.84 12.99 2.08
N ILE A 118 2.95 12.91 0.76
CA ILE A 118 3.57 13.96 -0.07
C ILE A 118 2.54 14.89 -0.71
N ALA A 119 1.29 14.45 -0.78
CA ALA A 119 0.20 15.23 -1.34
C ALA A 119 -1.14 14.84 -0.71
N PHE A 120 -2.06 15.78 -0.71
CA PHE A 120 -3.43 15.63 -0.22
C PHE A 120 -4.41 16.23 -1.23
N ALA A 121 -5.59 15.63 -1.33
CA ALA A 121 -6.72 16.20 -2.04
C ALA A 121 -8.00 16.03 -1.21
N PRO A 122 -8.79 17.11 -1.02
CA PRO A 122 -10.05 17.01 -0.30
C PRO A 122 -11.06 16.21 -1.12
N MET A 123 -11.73 15.25 -0.49
CA MET A 123 -12.80 14.49 -1.12
C MET A 123 -13.93 14.21 -0.12
N THR A 124 -15.14 14.10 -0.62
CA THR A 124 -16.31 13.78 0.20
C THR A 124 -16.65 12.30 0.09
N ASN A 125 -16.94 11.66 1.23
CA ASN A 125 -17.47 10.30 1.29
C ASN A 125 -16.71 9.25 0.44
N GLY A 126 -15.36 9.30 0.45
CA GLY A 126 -14.52 8.39 -0.34
C GLY A 126 -14.67 6.93 0.08
N LEU A 127 -14.80 6.03 -0.89
CA LEU A 127 -14.89 4.58 -0.68
C LEU A 127 -13.69 3.82 -1.24
N CYS A 128 -13.23 4.20 -2.43
CA CYS A 128 -12.17 3.47 -3.11
C CYS A 128 -11.29 4.41 -3.93
N CYS A 129 -10.09 3.95 -4.24
CA CYS A 129 -9.17 4.62 -5.14
C CYS A 129 -8.44 3.60 -6.01
N THR A 130 -8.04 4.03 -7.19
CA THR A 130 -7.17 3.26 -8.08
C THR A 130 -6.36 4.20 -8.97
N PHE A 131 -5.14 3.80 -9.32
CA PHE A 131 -4.37 4.51 -10.34
C PHE A 131 -4.77 4.05 -11.74
N PHE A 132 -4.70 4.96 -12.70
CA PHE A 132 -4.75 4.59 -14.10
C PHE A 132 -3.51 3.75 -14.47
N PRO A 133 -3.65 2.79 -15.41
CA PRO A 133 -2.55 1.87 -15.77
C PRO A 133 -1.26 2.55 -16.24
N HIS A 134 -1.38 3.75 -16.81
CA HIS A 134 -0.24 4.55 -17.29
C HIS A 134 0.26 5.58 -16.26
N GLY A 135 -0.28 5.55 -15.02
CA GLY A 135 0.04 6.54 -13.99
C GLY A 135 -0.52 7.93 -14.30
N GLY A 136 -0.13 8.91 -13.50
CA GLY A 136 -0.48 10.33 -13.69
C GLY A 136 -1.92 10.71 -13.37
N VAL A 137 -2.83 9.75 -13.19
CA VAL A 137 -4.22 9.99 -12.80
C VAL A 137 -4.64 8.95 -11.75
N ILE A 138 -5.38 9.39 -10.75
CA ILE A 138 -6.06 8.55 -9.76
C ILE A 138 -7.56 8.73 -9.95
N ALA A 139 -8.28 7.64 -10.01
CA ALA A 139 -9.73 7.62 -9.93
C ALA A 139 -10.16 7.28 -8.51
N THR A 140 -11.14 7.99 -7.98
CA THR A 140 -11.75 7.72 -6.67
C THR A 140 -13.25 7.60 -6.81
N GLY A 141 -13.83 6.62 -6.12
CA GLY A 141 -15.27 6.45 -6.00
C GLY A 141 -15.78 6.95 -4.65
N THR A 142 -16.96 7.54 -4.63
CA THR A 142 -17.64 8.05 -3.43
C THR A 142 -18.89 7.26 -3.10
N ARG A 143 -19.36 7.33 -1.84
CA ARG A 143 -20.63 6.72 -1.41
C ARG A 143 -21.85 7.29 -2.14
N ASP A 144 -21.74 8.54 -2.63
CA ASP A 144 -22.81 9.24 -3.33
C ASP A 144 -22.90 8.84 -4.81
N GLY A 145 -22.11 7.83 -5.24
CA GLY A 145 -22.12 7.31 -6.60
C GLY A 145 -21.33 8.14 -7.62
N HIS A 146 -20.49 9.07 -7.17
CA HIS A 146 -19.63 9.86 -8.05
C HIS A 146 -18.26 9.23 -8.23
N VAL A 147 -17.69 9.44 -9.41
CA VAL A 147 -16.28 9.13 -9.70
C VAL A 147 -15.56 10.46 -9.93
N GLN A 148 -14.44 10.62 -9.22
CA GLN A 148 -13.59 11.81 -9.32
C GLN A 148 -12.21 11.43 -9.85
N PHE A 149 -11.60 12.32 -10.64
CA PHE A 149 -10.26 12.11 -11.19
C PHE A 149 -9.31 13.17 -10.65
N TRP A 150 -8.13 12.71 -10.25
CA TRP A 150 -7.09 13.52 -9.63
C TRP A 150 -5.79 13.37 -10.40
N THR A 151 -5.08 14.47 -10.60
CA THR A 151 -3.73 14.39 -11.17
C THR A 151 -2.77 13.84 -10.10
N ALA A 152 -2.11 12.75 -10.43
CA ALA A 152 -1.07 12.17 -9.57
C ALA A 152 0.30 12.79 -9.86
N PRO A 153 1.21 12.87 -8.87
CA PRO A 153 2.58 13.29 -9.10
C PRO A 153 3.26 12.41 -10.14
N ARG A 154 3.94 13.02 -11.10
CA ARG A 154 4.77 12.32 -12.07
C ARG A 154 6.23 12.51 -11.69
N VAL A 155 6.90 11.44 -11.33
CA VAL A 155 8.33 11.45 -11.05
C VAL A 155 9.00 10.42 -11.92
N LEU A 156 10.13 10.80 -12.50
CA LEU A 156 10.96 9.85 -13.20
C LEU A 156 11.57 8.87 -12.21
N SER A 157 11.34 7.59 -12.45
CA SER A 157 11.93 6.53 -11.65
C SER A 157 13.45 6.59 -11.72
N SER A 158 14.12 6.54 -10.57
CA SER A 158 15.59 6.44 -10.56
C SER A 158 16.02 5.12 -11.20
N LEU A 159 17.21 5.09 -11.79
CA LEU A 159 17.78 3.85 -12.34
C LEU A 159 17.82 2.74 -11.28
N LYS A 160 18.15 3.09 -10.05
CA LYS A 160 18.15 2.19 -8.89
C LYS A 160 16.77 1.52 -8.68
N HIS A 161 15.68 2.30 -8.75
CA HIS A 161 14.31 1.77 -8.66
C HIS A 161 13.95 0.88 -9.84
N LEU A 162 14.28 1.30 -11.07
CA LEU A 162 14.01 0.51 -12.27
C LEU A 162 14.74 -0.84 -12.24
N CYS A 163 16.01 -0.86 -11.83
CA CYS A 163 16.76 -2.10 -11.64
C CYS A 163 16.14 -3.01 -10.58
N ARG A 164 15.72 -2.46 -9.43
CA ARG A 164 15.02 -3.23 -8.40
C ARG A 164 13.73 -3.83 -8.96
N LYS A 165 12.89 -3.04 -9.59
CA LYS A 165 11.63 -3.48 -10.20
C LYS A 165 11.85 -4.59 -11.22
N ALA A 166 12.83 -4.42 -12.13
CA ALA A 166 13.16 -5.42 -13.12
C ALA A 166 13.63 -6.74 -12.48
N LEU A 167 14.54 -6.69 -11.51
CA LEU A 167 15.02 -7.90 -10.82
C LEU A 167 13.90 -8.59 -10.02
N ARG A 168 13.06 -7.83 -9.34
CA ARG A 168 11.98 -8.38 -8.52
C ARG A 168 10.84 -8.99 -9.34
N SER A 169 10.65 -8.60 -10.61
CA SER A 169 9.66 -9.24 -11.48
C SER A 169 10.01 -10.71 -11.82
N PHE A 170 11.28 -11.12 -11.65
CA PHE A 170 11.74 -12.49 -11.91
C PHE A 170 12.14 -13.25 -10.65
N LEU A 171 12.55 -12.54 -9.58
CA LEU A 171 13.11 -13.13 -8.37
C LEU A 171 12.18 -12.96 -7.17
N THR A 172 11.90 -14.06 -6.51
CA THR A 172 11.23 -14.06 -5.21
C THR A 172 12.18 -13.60 -4.10
N THR A 173 11.67 -13.25 -2.94
CA THR A 173 12.49 -12.86 -1.79
C THR A 173 13.49 -13.96 -1.41
N TYR A 174 13.07 -15.23 -1.40
CA TYR A 174 13.96 -16.34 -1.10
C TYR A 174 15.13 -16.47 -2.09
N GLN A 175 14.85 -16.27 -3.38
CA GLN A 175 15.91 -16.29 -4.40
C GLN A 175 16.87 -15.12 -4.24
N VAL A 176 16.37 -13.91 -3.95
CA VAL A 176 17.25 -12.74 -3.68
C VAL A 176 18.15 -13.00 -2.48
N LEU A 177 17.61 -13.58 -1.40
CA LEU A 177 18.40 -13.89 -0.20
C LEU A 177 19.48 -14.95 -0.46
N ALA A 178 19.27 -15.85 -1.42
CA ALA A 178 20.22 -16.87 -1.82
C ALA A 178 21.34 -16.36 -2.76
N LEU A 179 21.18 -15.16 -3.36
CA LEU A 179 22.20 -14.62 -4.27
C LEU A 179 23.52 -14.33 -3.56
N PRO A 180 24.68 -14.54 -4.21
CA PRO A 180 26.00 -14.22 -3.65
C PRO A 180 26.33 -12.71 -3.79
N ILE A 181 25.49 -11.85 -3.26
CA ILE A 181 25.62 -10.39 -3.30
C ILE A 181 25.69 -9.81 -1.88
N PRO A 182 26.25 -8.59 -1.69
CA PRO A 182 26.36 -7.95 -0.39
C PRO A 182 25.01 -7.82 0.34
N LYS A 183 25.04 -7.90 1.68
CA LYS A 183 23.84 -7.82 2.54
C LYS A 183 23.01 -6.57 2.24
N LYS A 184 23.64 -5.38 2.10
CA LYS A 184 22.96 -4.13 1.77
C LYS A 184 22.20 -4.19 0.45
N MET A 185 22.72 -4.92 -0.55
CA MET A 185 22.02 -5.13 -1.81
C MET A 185 20.80 -6.03 -1.66
N LYS A 186 20.90 -7.08 -0.83
CA LYS A 186 19.78 -7.96 -0.51
C LYS A 186 18.66 -7.17 0.21
N GLU A 187 19.03 -6.37 1.22
CA GLU A 187 18.09 -5.51 1.95
C GLU A 187 17.40 -4.51 1.03
N PHE A 188 18.17 -3.88 0.13
CA PHE A 188 17.60 -2.98 -0.87
C PHE A 188 16.61 -3.69 -1.82
N LEU A 189 16.99 -4.86 -2.36
CA LEU A 189 16.13 -5.63 -3.27
C LEU A 189 14.89 -6.20 -2.58
N THR A 190 14.92 -6.42 -1.28
CA THR A 190 13.79 -6.93 -0.50
C THR A 190 13.01 -5.84 0.24
N TYR A 191 13.24 -4.57 -0.10
CA TYR A 191 12.55 -3.41 0.50
C TYR A 191 12.71 -3.30 2.04
N ARG A 192 13.75 -3.89 2.61
CA ARG A 192 14.09 -3.74 4.02
C ARG A 192 14.85 -2.44 4.31
N THR A 193 15.52 -1.91 3.30
CA THR A 193 16.10 -0.56 3.27
C THR A 193 15.54 0.20 2.07
N PHE A 194 15.10 1.41 2.28
CA PHE A 194 14.60 2.32 1.26
C PHE A 194 15.67 3.33 0.86
#